data_be1bd0cb899797e51bd4a4300055075f
#
_entry.id   be1bd0cb899797e51bd4a4300055075f
#
_cell.length_a   1.000
_cell.length_b   1.000
_cell.length_c   1.000
_cell.angle_alpha   90.00
_cell.angle_beta   90.00
_cell.angle_gamma   90.00
#
_symmetry.space_group_name_H-M   'P 1'
#
loop_
_entity.id
_entity.type
_entity.pdbx_description
1 polymer ?
#
loop_
_entity_poly.entity_id
_entity_poly.type
_entity_poly.pdbx_seq_one_letter_code
_entity_poly.pdbx_strand_id
1 'polypeptide(L)'
;MKLSLTPFRTLVAGAFLTLAACGGAPDGGTTIKIGDQLHALKSSLDVSGEGQPSDYKIEWANFVGGPPIIAAQTGGSLDVGWMAETPLIFAQAAGSPVKVVAVSKTVDGGGSPYALVVKPDSPIRSIADLKGKSVSFMKGTVLHYFVARLLDKQGLSLKDIKPVQATGFGTGLLDKGSADAITIGEPYLTQALDAGKVRVLASGAPPNTPGFFYLVASDAALADPAKAKAIGDLVARAARATRWQRENPAKAAPALAKRYNVDAKIAEKIITRAPASYAPISEAIIAAHQDEADLFFKEGLIRKKLDASQIFDKRYDDIVAAQEAAK
;
A
#
# COMPACT_ATOMS: atom_id res chain seq x y z
N MET A 1 -64.90 -50.88 42.46
CA MET A 1 -64.99 -50.84 41.02
C MET A 1 -63.57 -50.64 40.49
N LYS A 2 -62.87 -51.75 40.08
CA LYS A 2 -61.51 -51.80 39.62
C LYS A 2 -61.51 -51.77 38.12
N LEU A 3 -60.90 -50.69 37.49
CA LEU A 3 -60.64 -50.65 36.06
C LEU A 3 -59.20 -51.17 35.83
N SER A 4 -59.08 -52.19 35.02
CA SER A 4 -57.82 -52.79 34.56
C SER A 4 -57.35 -52.03 33.31
N LEU A 5 -56.12 -51.56 33.31
CA LEU A 5 -55.44 -50.96 32.17
C LEU A 5 -54.50 -52.00 31.56
N THR A 6 -54.77 -52.40 30.35
CA THR A 6 -53.90 -53.26 29.47
C THR A 6 -52.92 -52.37 28.75
N PRO A 7 -51.61 -52.73 28.66
CA PRO A 7 -50.65 -51.93 27.90
C PRO A 7 -50.65 -52.33 26.41
N PHE A 8 -50.85 -51.34 25.53
CA PHE A 8 -50.71 -51.44 24.09
C PHE A 8 -49.20 -51.35 23.72
N ARG A 9 -48.64 -52.43 23.23
CA ARG A 9 -47.28 -52.47 22.66
C ARG A 9 -47.35 -51.97 21.23
N THR A 10 -46.89 -50.74 20.99
CA THR A 10 -46.71 -50.24 19.61
C THR A 10 -45.29 -50.57 19.17
N LEU A 11 -45.20 -51.38 18.14
CA LEU A 11 -43.97 -51.69 17.42
C LEU A 11 -43.63 -50.47 16.52
N VAL A 12 -42.59 -49.73 16.82
CA VAL A 12 -42.08 -48.67 15.93
C VAL A 12 -40.98 -49.32 15.04
N ALA A 13 -41.37 -49.57 13.76
CA ALA A 13 -40.41 -49.98 12.74
C ALA A 13 -39.59 -48.71 12.35
N GLY A 14 -38.30 -48.68 12.72
CA GLY A 14 -37.36 -47.64 12.34
C GLY A 14 -36.99 -47.78 10.86
N ALA A 15 -37.53 -46.90 10.02
CA ALA A 15 -36.99 -46.69 8.69
C ALA A 15 -35.72 -45.85 8.77
N PHE A 16 -34.57 -46.46 8.59
CA PHE A 16 -33.33 -45.73 8.35
C PHE A 16 -33.40 -45.08 6.97
N LEU A 17 -33.74 -43.80 6.90
CA LEU A 17 -33.47 -42.98 5.72
C LEU A 17 -31.98 -42.68 5.72
N THR A 18 -31.23 -43.34 4.86
CA THR A 18 -29.88 -42.91 4.44
C THR A 18 -30.03 -41.64 3.62
N LEU A 19 -29.83 -40.47 4.25
CA LEU A 19 -29.57 -39.24 3.50
C LEU A 19 -28.22 -39.43 2.80
N ALA A 20 -28.29 -39.78 1.52
CA ALA A 20 -27.17 -39.55 0.63
C ALA A 20 -26.92 -38.01 0.59
N ALA A 21 -25.95 -37.54 1.35
CA ALA A 21 -25.46 -36.19 1.20
C ALA A 21 -24.82 -36.11 -0.19
N CYS A 22 -25.60 -35.64 -1.17
CA CYS A 22 -25.03 -35.07 -2.38
C CYS A 22 -24.22 -33.85 -1.93
N GLY A 23 -22.96 -34.08 -1.62
CA GLY A 23 -21.95 -33.04 -1.52
C GLY A 23 -21.75 -32.41 -2.88
N GLY A 24 -22.65 -31.49 -3.27
CA GLY A 24 -22.35 -30.53 -4.28
C GLY A 24 -21.17 -29.72 -3.74
N ALA A 25 -20.00 -29.87 -4.35
CA ALA A 25 -18.91 -28.95 -4.11
C ALA A 25 -19.47 -27.53 -4.28
N PRO A 26 -19.25 -26.61 -3.32
CA PRO A 26 -19.67 -25.23 -3.54
C PRO A 26 -18.91 -24.72 -4.76
N ASP A 27 -19.65 -24.21 -5.74
CA ASP A 27 -19.16 -23.45 -6.91
C ASP A 27 -18.51 -22.12 -6.48
N GLY A 28 -17.76 -22.13 -5.41
CA GLY A 28 -17.09 -21.02 -4.79
C GLY A 28 -15.59 -21.14 -4.95
N GLY A 29 -15.08 -20.84 -6.16
CA GLY A 29 -13.65 -20.65 -6.35
C GLY A 29 -13.09 -19.67 -5.33
N THR A 30 -11.82 -19.83 -4.95
CA THR A 30 -11.13 -18.96 -3.99
C THR A 30 -11.32 -17.49 -4.37
N THR A 31 -11.70 -16.66 -3.41
CA THR A 31 -11.80 -15.21 -3.58
C THR A 31 -10.79 -14.54 -2.65
N ILE A 32 -10.00 -13.59 -3.18
CA ILE A 32 -9.15 -12.70 -2.38
C ILE A 32 -9.68 -11.27 -2.44
N LYS A 33 -9.76 -10.62 -1.28
CA LYS A 33 -10.23 -9.24 -1.13
C LYS A 33 -9.03 -8.31 -1.01
N ILE A 34 -8.90 -7.37 -1.93
CA ILE A 34 -7.71 -6.52 -2.04
C ILE A 34 -8.06 -5.06 -1.79
N GLY A 35 -7.41 -4.45 -0.80
CA GLY A 35 -7.38 -3.02 -0.60
C GLY A 35 -6.29 -2.38 -1.46
N ASP A 36 -6.68 -1.48 -2.38
CA ASP A 36 -5.76 -0.86 -3.32
C ASP A 36 -5.72 0.66 -3.11
N GLN A 37 -4.53 1.20 -2.92
CA GLN A 37 -4.36 2.64 -2.78
C GLN A 37 -4.49 3.32 -4.13
N LEU A 38 -5.56 4.10 -4.30
CA LEU A 38 -5.85 4.90 -5.50
C LEU A 38 -5.98 4.05 -6.80
N HIS A 39 -6.47 2.82 -6.71
CA HIS A 39 -6.57 1.87 -7.83
C HIS A 39 -5.22 1.59 -8.54
N ALA A 40 -4.10 1.72 -7.86
CA ALA A 40 -2.80 1.68 -8.51
C ALA A 40 -2.42 0.27 -8.97
N LEU A 41 -2.56 -0.73 -8.08
CA LEU A 41 -2.28 -2.12 -8.41
C LEU A 41 -3.26 -2.65 -9.47
N LYS A 42 -4.56 -2.39 -9.28
CA LYS A 42 -5.59 -2.81 -10.23
C LYS A 42 -5.33 -2.26 -11.63
N SER A 43 -5.05 -0.96 -11.74
CA SER A 43 -4.76 -0.33 -13.04
C SER A 43 -3.51 -0.90 -13.70
N SER A 44 -2.49 -1.22 -12.90
CA SER A 44 -1.25 -1.86 -13.37
C SER A 44 -1.52 -3.24 -13.97
N LEU A 45 -2.27 -4.06 -13.25
CA LEU A 45 -2.65 -5.40 -13.69
C LEU A 45 -3.54 -5.35 -14.95
N ASP A 46 -4.54 -4.47 -14.97
CA ASP A 46 -5.49 -4.38 -16.09
C ASP A 46 -4.78 -3.98 -17.40
N VAL A 47 -3.91 -2.97 -17.36
CA VAL A 47 -3.24 -2.45 -18.57
C VAL A 47 -2.18 -3.40 -19.13
N SER A 48 -1.57 -4.21 -18.27
CA SER A 48 -0.56 -5.20 -18.67
C SER A 48 -1.16 -6.54 -19.14
N GLY A 49 -2.49 -6.72 -19.02
CA GLY A 49 -3.16 -7.99 -19.31
C GLY A 49 -3.11 -9.00 -18.17
N GLU A 50 -2.61 -8.61 -16.98
CA GLU A 50 -2.48 -9.47 -15.81
C GLU A 50 -3.70 -9.41 -14.87
N GLY A 51 -4.75 -8.66 -15.23
CA GLY A 51 -5.88 -8.33 -14.34
C GLY A 51 -6.86 -9.47 -14.05
N GLN A 52 -6.85 -10.54 -14.88
CA GLN A 52 -7.84 -11.63 -14.80
C GLN A 52 -7.17 -12.98 -14.49
N PRO A 53 -7.07 -13.39 -13.21
CA PRO A 53 -6.64 -14.73 -12.86
C PRO A 53 -7.68 -15.77 -13.27
N SER A 54 -7.24 -17.00 -13.65
CA SER A 54 -8.13 -18.11 -14.04
C SER A 54 -8.69 -18.88 -12.85
N ASP A 55 -7.91 -18.98 -11.76
CA ASP A 55 -8.11 -19.97 -10.68
C ASP A 55 -8.73 -19.38 -9.43
N TYR A 56 -8.90 -18.06 -9.35
CA TYR A 56 -9.51 -17.37 -8.21
C TYR A 56 -10.16 -16.06 -8.65
N LYS A 57 -11.00 -15.49 -7.78
CA LYS A 57 -11.64 -14.18 -7.99
C LYS A 57 -10.96 -13.12 -7.16
N ILE A 58 -10.95 -11.88 -7.66
CA ILE A 58 -10.46 -10.71 -6.92
C ILE A 58 -11.62 -9.75 -6.68
N GLU A 59 -11.83 -9.40 -5.41
CA GLU A 59 -12.69 -8.29 -5.01
C GLU A 59 -11.83 -7.09 -4.64
N TRP A 60 -12.07 -5.96 -5.28
CA TRP A 60 -11.30 -4.75 -5.12
C TRP A 60 -12.01 -3.72 -4.24
N ALA A 61 -11.28 -3.15 -3.28
CA ALA A 61 -11.70 -1.97 -2.52
C ALA A 61 -10.65 -0.86 -2.67
N ASN A 62 -11.11 0.36 -2.99
CA ASN A 62 -10.22 1.50 -3.20
C ASN A 62 -10.11 2.38 -1.95
N PHE A 63 -8.90 2.86 -1.67
CA PHE A 63 -8.59 3.71 -0.52
C PHE A 63 -7.70 4.89 -0.91
N VAL A 64 -7.82 6.00 -0.21
CA VAL A 64 -6.97 7.19 -0.46
C VAL A 64 -5.54 7.01 0.07
N GLY A 65 -5.34 6.12 1.07
CA GLY A 65 -4.03 5.89 1.69
C GLY A 65 -3.97 4.56 2.44
N GLY A 66 -2.78 4.20 2.94
CA GLY A 66 -2.53 2.93 3.60
C GLY A 66 -3.20 2.72 4.98
N PRO A 67 -3.29 3.73 5.87
CA PRO A 67 -3.87 3.51 7.19
C PRO A 67 -5.28 2.89 7.19
N PRO A 68 -6.25 3.33 6.36
CA PRO A 68 -7.55 2.66 6.28
C PRO A 68 -7.50 1.25 5.68
N ILE A 69 -6.51 0.92 4.82
CA ILE A 69 -6.30 -0.46 4.34
C ILE A 69 -5.89 -1.36 5.50
N ILE A 70 -4.92 -0.93 6.33
CA ILE A 70 -4.50 -1.67 7.54
C ILE A 70 -5.68 -1.88 8.49
N ALA A 71 -6.50 -0.86 8.71
CA ALA A 71 -7.69 -0.98 9.56
C ALA A 71 -8.67 -2.04 9.02
N ALA A 72 -8.91 -2.06 7.71
CA ALA A 72 -9.77 -3.04 7.06
C ALA A 72 -9.19 -4.47 7.10
N GLN A 73 -7.86 -4.63 6.94
CA GLN A 73 -7.18 -5.92 7.09
C GLN A 73 -7.23 -6.43 8.54
N THR A 74 -6.95 -5.56 9.52
CA THR A 74 -7.03 -5.90 10.95
C THR A 74 -8.45 -6.29 11.36
N GLY A 75 -9.47 -5.66 10.75
CA GLY A 75 -10.88 -6.00 10.94
C GLY A 75 -11.37 -7.22 10.14
N GLY A 76 -10.49 -7.91 9.40
CA GLY A 76 -10.83 -9.11 8.61
C GLY A 76 -11.63 -8.85 7.34
N SER A 77 -11.76 -7.59 6.90
CA SER A 77 -12.50 -7.23 5.68
C SER A 77 -11.67 -7.37 4.41
N LEU A 78 -10.34 -7.42 4.53
CA LEU A 78 -9.40 -7.57 3.41
C LEU A 78 -8.39 -8.68 3.68
N ASP A 79 -8.05 -9.41 2.63
CA ASP A 79 -6.99 -10.43 2.64
C ASP A 79 -5.62 -9.82 2.32
N VAL A 80 -5.58 -8.89 1.35
CA VAL A 80 -4.35 -8.26 0.86
C VAL A 80 -4.52 -6.75 0.81
N GLY A 81 -3.46 -6.01 1.07
CA GLY A 81 -3.37 -4.56 0.87
C GLY A 81 -2.19 -4.21 -0.04
N TRP A 82 -2.36 -3.20 -0.89
CA TRP A 82 -1.26 -2.57 -1.61
C TRP A 82 -1.15 -1.09 -1.20
N MET A 83 0.00 -0.71 -0.67
CA MET A 83 0.22 0.62 -0.10
C MET A 83 1.71 0.95 0.05
N ALA A 84 2.03 2.24 0.31
CA ALA A 84 3.37 2.64 0.71
C ALA A 84 3.77 2.05 2.08
N GLU A 85 5.06 2.07 2.41
CA GLU A 85 5.68 1.36 3.53
C GLU A 85 5.27 1.83 4.93
N THR A 86 5.16 3.14 5.13
CA THR A 86 4.98 3.76 6.47
C THR A 86 3.80 3.23 7.30
N PRO A 87 2.60 2.95 6.74
CA PRO A 87 1.49 2.42 7.53
C PRO A 87 1.82 1.15 8.30
N LEU A 88 2.78 0.35 7.80
CA LEU A 88 3.20 -0.91 8.41
C LEU A 88 3.94 -0.70 9.74
N ILE A 89 4.62 0.44 9.92
CA ILE A 89 5.23 0.80 11.21
C ILE A 89 4.16 0.91 12.29
N PHE A 90 3.07 1.59 12.00
CA PHE A 90 1.96 1.75 12.95
C PHE A 90 1.18 0.45 13.13
N ALA A 91 1.01 -0.35 12.06
CA ALA A 91 0.41 -1.68 12.13
C ALA A 91 1.20 -2.60 13.06
N GLN A 92 2.51 -2.68 12.91
CA GLN A 92 3.39 -3.48 13.76
C GLN A 92 3.38 -2.98 15.20
N ALA A 93 3.44 -1.66 15.41
CA ALA A 93 3.36 -1.07 16.75
C ALA A 93 2.05 -1.40 17.47
N ALA A 94 0.94 -1.51 16.72
CA ALA A 94 -0.38 -1.89 17.22
C ALA A 94 -0.57 -3.41 17.34
N GLY A 95 0.35 -4.24 16.83
CA GLY A 95 0.20 -5.70 16.82
C GLY A 95 -0.82 -6.21 15.80
N SER A 96 -1.02 -5.49 14.69
CA SER A 96 -1.91 -5.92 13.60
C SER A 96 -1.42 -7.22 12.99
N PRO A 97 -2.32 -8.21 12.73
CA PRO A 97 -1.95 -9.54 12.23
C PRO A 97 -1.76 -9.50 10.71
N VAL A 98 -0.70 -8.83 10.26
CA VAL A 98 -0.38 -8.64 8.84
C VAL A 98 1.11 -8.84 8.58
N LYS A 99 1.47 -9.25 7.36
CA LYS A 99 2.85 -9.45 6.89
C LYS A 99 3.06 -8.78 5.54
N VAL A 100 4.24 -8.19 5.36
CA VAL A 100 4.74 -7.77 4.05
C VAL A 100 5.20 -9.01 3.30
N VAL A 101 4.59 -9.30 2.15
CA VAL A 101 4.85 -10.51 1.37
C VAL A 101 5.53 -10.23 0.01
N ALA A 102 5.53 -8.97 -0.44
CA ALA A 102 6.31 -8.54 -1.60
C ALA A 102 6.57 -7.03 -1.53
N VAL A 103 7.69 -6.62 -2.12
CA VAL A 103 8.17 -5.24 -2.12
C VAL A 103 8.37 -4.77 -3.55
N SER A 104 7.70 -3.67 -3.90
CA SER A 104 8.01 -2.87 -5.07
C SER A 104 8.85 -1.68 -4.63
N LYS A 105 9.92 -1.39 -5.35
CA LYS A 105 10.81 -0.24 -5.11
C LYS A 105 10.98 0.61 -6.35
N THR A 106 11.28 1.89 -6.17
CA THR A 106 11.77 2.71 -7.28
C THR A 106 13.11 2.13 -7.75
N VAL A 107 13.32 2.01 -9.07
CA VAL A 107 14.61 1.58 -9.61
C VAL A 107 15.69 2.61 -9.31
N ASP A 108 16.94 2.15 -9.20
CA ASP A 108 18.07 3.01 -8.86
C ASP A 108 18.23 4.16 -9.86
N GLY A 109 18.42 5.37 -9.35
CA GLY A 109 18.44 6.60 -10.16
C GLY A 109 17.06 7.13 -10.56
N GLY A 110 15.98 6.46 -10.22
CA GLY A 110 14.61 6.95 -10.41
C GLY A 110 14.28 8.14 -9.48
N GLY A 111 13.30 8.94 -9.89
CA GLY A 111 12.76 10.03 -9.09
C GLY A 111 11.79 9.57 -8.01
N SER A 112 10.86 10.43 -7.64
CA SER A 112 9.84 10.12 -6.66
C SER A 112 8.46 10.56 -7.15
N PRO A 113 7.40 9.83 -6.80
CA PRO A 113 6.04 10.24 -7.08
C PRO A 113 5.56 11.36 -6.15
N TYR A 114 6.38 11.88 -5.25
CA TYR A 114 6.05 12.98 -4.34
C TYR A 114 7.27 13.86 -4.03
N ALA A 115 6.96 15.10 -3.59
CA ALA A 115 7.94 16.08 -3.20
C ALA A 115 7.40 16.97 -2.07
N LEU A 116 8.31 17.64 -1.35
CA LEU A 116 8.00 18.80 -0.52
C LEU A 116 8.17 20.05 -1.38
N VAL A 117 7.14 20.87 -1.46
CA VAL A 117 7.09 22.04 -2.34
C VAL A 117 6.66 23.29 -1.59
N VAL A 118 7.02 24.44 -2.15
CA VAL A 118 6.63 25.78 -1.69
C VAL A 118 6.13 26.59 -2.88
N LYS A 119 5.53 27.76 -2.64
CA LYS A 119 5.21 28.73 -3.73
C LYS A 119 6.50 29.14 -4.43
N PRO A 120 6.46 29.52 -5.73
CA PRO A 120 7.66 29.92 -6.48
C PRO A 120 8.40 31.10 -5.85
N ASP A 121 7.66 32.08 -5.32
CA ASP A 121 8.14 33.31 -4.66
C ASP A 121 8.41 33.14 -3.16
N SER A 122 8.16 31.94 -2.59
CA SER A 122 8.40 31.68 -1.16
C SER A 122 9.83 32.01 -0.74
N PRO A 123 10.02 32.68 0.41
CA PRO A 123 11.35 32.94 0.97
C PRO A 123 12.04 31.67 1.51
N ILE A 124 11.31 30.57 1.69
CA ILE A 124 11.83 29.27 2.16
C ILE A 124 12.70 28.67 1.05
N ARG A 125 14.03 28.56 1.29
CA ARG A 125 15.02 28.05 0.31
C ARG A 125 15.63 26.71 0.73
N SER A 126 15.58 26.38 2.01
CA SER A 126 16.15 25.17 2.59
C SER A 126 15.19 24.50 3.57
N ILE A 127 15.50 23.27 3.99
CA ILE A 127 14.75 22.59 5.03
C ILE A 127 14.88 23.30 6.39
N ALA A 128 16.03 23.92 6.65
CA ALA A 128 16.24 24.67 7.89
C ALA A 128 15.26 25.88 8.01
N ASP A 129 14.85 26.47 6.90
CA ASP A 129 13.90 27.60 6.87
C ASP A 129 12.46 27.17 7.25
N LEU A 130 12.21 25.87 7.38
CA LEU A 130 10.90 25.36 7.83
C LEU A 130 10.68 25.56 9.34
N LYS A 131 11.70 25.91 10.11
CA LYS A 131 11.55 26.15 11.55
C LYS A 131 10.48 27.22 11.81
N GLY A 132 9.46 26.87 12.61
CA GLY A 132 8.32 27.72 12.94
C GLY A 132 7.29 27.88 11.82
N LYS A 133 7.48 27.26 10.64
CA LYS A 133 6.58 27.34 9.48
C LYS A 133 5.45 26.31 9.55
N SER A 134 4.36 26.59 8.83
CA SER A 134 3.24 25.66 8.65
C SER A 134 3.58 24.68 7.53
N VAL A 135 3.74 23.40 7.86
CA VAL A 135 4.08 22.35 6.91
C VAL A 135 2.97 21.31 6.84
N SER A 136 2.42 21.12 5.64
CA SER A 136 1.32 20.20 5.44
C SER A 136 1.78 18.84 4.91
N PHE A 137 1.31 17.79 5.58
CA PHE A 137 1.51 16.40 5.19
C PHE A 137 0.40 15.49 5.74
N MET A 138 0.24 14.32 5.15
CA MET A 138 -0.74 13.32 5.58
C MET A 138 -0.11 12.45 6.68
N LYS A 139 -0.62 12.56 7.90
CA LYS A 139 -0.12 11.79 9.07
C LYS A 139 -0.29 10.28 8.88
N GLY A 140 0.69 9.50 9.36
CA GLY A 140 0.67 8.05 9.30
C GLY A 140 0.99 7.47 7.92
N THR A 141 1.49 8.28 6.99
CA THR A 141 1.88 7.88 5.63
C THR A 141 3.36 8.17 5.37
N VAL A 142 3.88 7.70 4.24
CA VAL A 142 5.24 8.00 3.77
C VAL A 142 5.52 9.52 3.71
N LEU A 143 4.51 10.36 3.50
CA LEU A 143 4.67 11.82 3.51
C LEU A 143 4.97 12.35 4.92
N HIS A 144 4.46 11.69 5.95
CA HIS A 144 4.81 11.99 7.34
C HIS A 144 6.27 11.65 7.63
N TYR A 145 6.69 10.43 7.25
CA TYR A 145 8.10 10.02 7.38
C TYR A 145 9.02 10.96 6.60
N PHE A 146 8.67 11.28 5.36
CA PHE A 146 9.46 12.14 4.49
C PHE A 146 9.77 13.49 5.15
N VAL A 147 8.74 14.17 5.70
CA VAL A 147 8.96 15.44 6.42
C VAL A 147 9.81 15.24 7.66
N ALA A 148 9.52 14.22 8.48
CA ALA A 148 10.30 13.92 9.67
C ALA A 148 11.79 13.65 9.33
N ARG A 149 12.06 12.87 8.27
CA ARG A 149 13.42 12.57 7.80
C ARG A 149 14.15 13.81 7.29
N LEU A 150 13.49 14.69 6.55
CA LEU A 150 14.11 15.94 6.09
C LEU A 150 14.51 16.84 7.26
N LEU A 151 13.63 16.94 8.26
CA LEU A 151 13.90 17.73 9.47
C LEU A 151 15.05 17.12 10.29
N ASP A 152 15.02 15.79 10.52
CA ASP A 152 16.04 15.06 11.27
C ASP A 152 17.45 15.26 10.70
N LYS A 153 17.59 15.24 9.37
CA LYS A 153 18.86 15.53 8.67
C LYS A 153 19.40 16.94 8.93
N GLN A 154 18.57 17.87 9.39
CA GLN A 154 18.94 19.23 9.76
C GLN A 154 19.02 19.43 11.28
N GLY A 155 18.95 18.37 12.08
CA GLY A 155 18.90 18.45 13.54
C GLY A 155 17.59 19.06 14.07
N LEU A 156 16.54 19.10 13.25
CA LEU A 156 15.20 19.56 13.61
C LEU A 156 14.28 18.34 13.83
N SER A 157 13.10 18.62 14.39
CA SER A 157 12.06 17.62 14.65
C SER A 157 10.70 18.14 14.20
N LEU A 158 9.67 17.28 14.23
CA LEU A 158 8.30 17.70 13.96
C LEU A 158 7.76 18.76 14.93
N LYS A 159 8.39 18.92 16.10
CA LYS A 159 8.05 19.98 17.09
C LYS A 159 8.56 21.36 16.68
N ASP A 160 9.53 21.43 15.79
CA ASP A 160 10.10 22.69 15.30
C ASP A 160 9.28 23.32 14.17
N ILE A 161 8.25 22.65 13.67
CA ILE A 161 7.31 23.15 12.65
C ILE A 161 5.90 23.26 13.23
N LYS A 162 4.95 23.79 12.44
CA LYS A 162 3.51 23.76 12.72
C LYS A 162 2.85 22.74 11.77
N PRO A 163 2.63 21.48 12.21
CA PRO A 163 2.08 20.46 11.32
C PRO A 163 0.63 20.76 10.95
N VAL A 164 0.34 20.74 9.65
CA VAL A 164 -1.01 20.89 9.09
C VAL A 164 -1.45 19.56 8.48
N GLN A 165 -2.60 19.04 8.90
CA GLN A 165 -3.11 17.78 8.34
C GLN A 165 -3.58 17.97 6.91
N ALA A 166 -2.96 17.23 5.97
CA ALA A 166 -3.45 17.10 4.60
C ALA A 166 -4.54 16.02 4.51
N THR A 167 -5.57 16.28 3.73
CA THR A 167 -6.64 15.31 3.40
C THR A 167 -6.55 14.79 1.96
N GLY A 168 -5.55 15.25 1.20
CA GLY A 168 -5.29 14.88 -0.19
C GLY A 168 -3.90 15.32 -0.63
N PHE A 169 -3.60 15.16 -1.92
CA PHE A 169 -2.27 15.34 -2.50
C PHE A 169 -2.09 16.61 -3.34
N GLY A 170 -3.08 17.50 -3.36
CA GLY A 170 -3.08 18.70 -4.20
C GLY A 170 -2.53 19.95 -3.52
N THR A 171 -2.50 21.09 -4.27
CA THR A 171 -1.93 22.38 -3.83
C THR A 171 -2.85 23.22 -2.93
N GLY A 172 -4.08 22.80 -2.69
CA GLY A 172 -5.13 23.63 -2.09
C GLY A 172 -4.78 24.35 -0.77
N LEU A 173 -3.97 23.74 0.11
CA LEU A 173 -3.53 24.37 1.36
C LEU A 173 -2.46 25.45 1.12
N LEU A 174 -1.60 25.23 0.12
CA LEU A 174 -0.58 26.19 -0.30
C LEU A 174 -1.23 27.39 -0.99
N ASP A 175 -2.19 27.15 -1.89
CA ASP A 175 -2.91 28.18 -2.64
C ASP A 175 -3.66 29.13 -1.71
N LYS A 176 -4.31 28.57 -0.68
CA LYS A 176 -5.06 29.35 0.35
C LYS A 176 -4.16 30.01 1.40
N GLY A 177 -2.85 29.77 1.38
CA GLY A 177 -1.94 30.26 2.41
C GLY A 177 -2.12 29.60 3.78
N SER A 178 -2.81 28.45 3.84
CA SER A 178 -2.99 27.67 5.09
C SER A 178 -1.75 26.86 5.46
N ALA A 179 -0.80 26.71 4.54
CA ALA A 179 0.50 26.11 4.77
C ALA A 179 1.58 26.88 3.99
N ASP A 180 2.79 26.99 4.58
CA ASP A 180 3.96 27.61 3.96
C ASP A 180 4.68 26.65 3.00
N ALA A 181 4.63 25.33 3.33
CA ALA A 181 5.12 24.22 2.53
C ALA A 181 4.15 23.05 2.61
N ILE A 182 4.07 22.26 1.53
CA ILE A 182 3.21 21.09 1.47
C ILE A 182 3.96 19.90 0.88
N THR A 183 3.63 18.69 1.32
CA THR A 183 3.92 17.48 0.56
C THR A 183 2.87 17.34 -0.53
N ILE A 184 3.31 17.04 -1.75
CA ILE A 184 2.46 16.86 -2.92
C ILE A 184 2.84 15.57 -3.64
N GLY A 185 1.85 14.83 -4.11
CA GLY A 185 2.04 13.58 -4.86
C GLY A 185 1.51 13.67 -6.29
N GLU A 186 1.85 12.65 -7.09
CA GLU A 186 1.31 12.52 -8.44
C GLU A 186 -0.22 12.25 -8.41
N PRO A 187 -0.97 12.75 -9.37
CA PRO A 187 -0.57 13.52 -10.58
C PRO A 187 -0.37 15.01 -10.32
N TYR A 188 -0.73 15.52 -9.14
CA TYR A 188 -0.74 16.95 -8.82
C TYR A 188 0.66 17.57 -8.83
N LEU A 189 1.69 16.77 -8.50
CA LEU A 189 3.09 17.23 -8.56
C LEU A 189 3.47 17.63 -9.98
N THR A 190 3.25 16.73 -10.95
CA THR A 190 3.57 17.01 -12.36
C THR A 190 2.74 18.19 -12.88
N GLN A 191 1.43 18.23 -12.61
CA GLN A 191 0.56 19.33 -13.03
C GLN A 191 1.01 20.69 -12.45
N ALA A 192 1.35 20.72 -11.15
CA ALA A 192 1.77 21.94 -10.48
C ALA A 192 3.13 22.45 -10.97
N LEU A 193 4.07 21.52 -11.28
CA LEU A 193 5.37 21.86 -11.87
C LEU A 193 5.24 22.38 -13.29
N ASP A 194 4.47 21.71 -14.15
CA ASP A 194 4.25 22.13 -15.54
C ASP A 194 3.55 23.49 -15.61
N ALA A 195 2.67 23.80 -14.64
CA ALA A 195 1.99 25.08 -14.51
C ALA A 195 2.83 26.19 -13.82
N GLY A 196 4.05 25.89 -13.37
CA GLY A 196 4.89 26.83 -12.64
C GLY A 196 4.32 27.29 -11.28
N LYS A 197 3.37 26.55 -10.71
CA LYS A 197 2.68 26.90 -9.46
C LYS A 197 3.47 26.60 -8.19
N VAL A 198 4.47 25.73 -8.30
CA VAL A 198 5.28 25.29 -7.16
C VAL A 198 6.75 25.21 -7.52
N ARG A 199 7.59 25.32 -6.49
CA ARG A 199 9.03 25.02 -6.54
C ARG A 199 9.32 23.87 -5.59
N VAL A 200 10.06 22.87 -6.07
CA VAL A 200 10.50 21.75 -5.25
C VAL A 200 11.53 22.24 -4.22
N LEU A 201 11.27 21.99 -2.95
CA LEU A 201 12.21 22.21 -1.85
C LEU A 201 13.04 20.93 -1.60
N ALA A 202 12.37 19.76 -1.64
CA ALA A 202 13.03 18.45 -1.56
C ALA A 202 12.22 17.39 -2.34
N SER A 203 12.95 16.49 -3.01
CA SER A 203 12.37 15.29 -3.63
C SER A 203 12.22 14.17 -2.60
N GLY A 204 11.16 13.38 -2.72
CA GLY A 204 10.98 12.15 -1.95
C GLY A 204 11.84 10.97 -2.40
N ALA A 205 12.65 11.13 -3.45
CA ALA A 205 13.55 10.07 -3.92
C ALA A 205 14.61 9.70 -2.84
N PRO A 206 15.18 8.49 -2.91
CA PRO A 206 16.28 8.10 -2.03
C PRO A 206 17.42 9.14 -2.06
N PRO A 207 18.09 9.45 -0.95
CA PRO A 207 17.95 8.81 0.37
C PRO A 207 16.93 9.49 1.31
N ASN A 208 15.97 10.27 0.80
CA ASN A 208 14.99 10.97 1.63
C ASN A 208 13.83 10.06 2.05
N THR A 209 13.45 9.12 1.18
CA THR A 209 12.61 7.97 1.54
C THR A 209 13.14 6.73 0.83
N PRO A 210 12.82 5.50 1.30
CA PRO A 210 13.19 4.28 0.61
C PRO A 210 12.45 4.09 -0.73
N GLY A 211 11.28 4.71 -0.89
CA GLY A 211 10.46 4.61 -2.11
C GLY A 211 9.84 3.23 -2.30
N PHE A 212 9.42 2.59 -1.20
CA PHE A 212 8.83 1.26 -1.21
C PHE A 212 7.30 1.33 -1.28
N PHE A 213 6.74 0.32 -1.97
CA PHE A 213 5.35 -0.06 -1.88
C PHE A 213 5.27 -1.54 -1.56
N TYR A 214 4.34 -1.90 -0.69
CA TYR A 214 4.23 -3.26 -0.19
C TYR A 214 2.93 -3.92 -0.62
N LEU A 215 3.02 -5.21 -1.00
CA LEU A 215 1.92 -6.14 -0.88
C LEU A 215 1.93 -6.70 0.54
N VAL A 216 0.82 -6.52 1.22
CA VAL A 216 0.64 -6.89 2.64
C VAL A 216 -0.49 -7.87 2.72
N ALA A 217 -0.25 -9.05 3.28
CA ALA A 217 -1.28 -10.07 3.48
C ALA A 217 -1.65 -10.18 4.96
N SER A 218 -2.91 -10.49 5.27
CA SER A 218 -3.32 -10.82 6.63
C SER A 218 -2.82 -12.22 7.02
N ASP A 219 -2.49 -12.42 8.30
CA ASP A 219 -2.08 -13.74 8.81
C ASP A 219 -3.14 -14.81 8.53
N ALA A 220 -4.43 -14.44 8.61
CA ALA A 220 -5.54 -15.35 8.29
C ALA A 220 -5.54 -15.80 6.82
N ALA A 221 -5.27 -14.88 5.87
CA ALA A 221 -5.18 -15.22 4.46
C ALA A 221 -3.94 -16.07 4.15
N LEU A 222 -2.83 -15.84 4.86
CA LEU A 222 -1.60 -16.64 4.71
C LEU A 222 -1.70 -18.02 5.34
N ALA A 223 -2.60 -18.23 6.31
CA ALA A 223 -2.89 -19.51 6.92
C ALA A 223 -3.85 -20.38 6.08
N ASP A 224 -4.63 -19.78 5.18
CA ASP A 224 -5.51 -20.49 4.23
C ASP A 224 -4.68 -20.92 3.00
N PRO A 225 -4.48 -22.24 2.73
CA PRO A 225 -3.64 -22.70 1.62
C PRO A 225 -4.10 -22.21 0.24
N ALA A 226 -5.43 -22.12 0.02
CA ALA A 226 -5.97 -21.67 -1.26
C ALA A 226 -5.74 -20.16 -1.48
N LYS A 227 -5.95 -19.35 -0.44
CA LYS A 227 -5.64 -17.92 -0.47
C LYS A 227 -4.13 -17.66 -0.56
N ALA A 228 -3.31 -18.39 0.19
CA ALA A 228 -1.86 -18.24 0.11
C ALA A 228 -1.33 -18.54 -1.30
N LYS A 229 -1.85 -19.57 -1.98
CA LYS A 229 -1.55 -19.86 -3.39
C LYS A 229 -1.98 -18.70 -4.30
N ALA A 230 -3.20 -18.19 -4.14
CA ALA A 230 -3.72 -17.07 -4.93
C ALA A 230 -2.91 -15.79 -4.70
N ILE A 231 -2.43 -15.53 -3.47
CA ILE A 231 -1.54 -14.41 -3.15
C ILE A 231 -0.19 -14.57 -3.85
N GLY A 232 0.37 -15.77 -3.91
CA GLY A 232 1.61 -16.05 -4.67
C GLY A 232 1.47 -15.76 -6.17
N ASP A 233 0.34 -16.14 -6.79
CA ASP A 233 0.04 -15.78 -8.18
C ASP A 233 -0.14 -14.26 -8.35
N LEU A 234 -0.83 -13.59 -7.42
CA LEU A 234 -0.97 -12.13 -7.42
C LEU A 234 0.41 -11.44 -7.35
N VAL A 235 1.33 -11.92 -6.52
CA VAL A 235 2.72 -11.40 -6.45
C VAL A 235 3.42 -11.54 -7.81
N ALA A 236 3.32 -12.70 -8.46
CA ALA A 236 3.90 -12.91 -9.78
C ALA A 236 3.31 -11.95 -10.83
N ARG A 237 1.99 -11.81 -10.86
CA ARG A 237 1.28 -10.89 -11.77
C ARG A 237 1.66 -9.44 -11.53
N ALA A 238 1.73 -9.02 -10.27
CA ALA A 238 2.11 -7.66 -9.89
C ALA A 238 3.54 -7.33 -10.34
N ALA A 239 4.48 -8.27 -10.19
CA ALA A 239 5.86 -8.10 -10.67
C ALA A 239 5.91 -7.97 -12.20
N ARG A 240 5.22 -8.87 -12.95
CA ARG A 240 5.14 -8.79 -14.42
C ARG A 240 4.50 -7.49 -14.90
N ALA A 241 3.38 -7.09 -14.27
CA ALA A 241 2.67 -5.87 -14.63
C ALA A 241 3.55 -4.62 -14.42
N THR A 242 4.28 -4.56 -13.31
CA THR A 242 5.18 -3.44 -13.00
C THR A 242 6.34 -3.39 -13.98
N ARG A 243 6.96 -4.54 -14.32
CA ARG A 243 7.99 -4.63 -15.35
C ARG A 243 7.46 -4.17 -16.70
N TRP A 244 6.30 -4.68 -17.12
CA TRP A 244 5.68 -4.30 -18.38
C TRP A 244 5.44 -2.79 -18.48
N GLN A 245 4.95 -2.14 -17.41
CA GLN A 245 4.76 -0.68 -17.38
C GLN A 245 6.08 0.09 -17.55
N ARG A 246 7.13 -0.35 -16.87
CA ARG A 246 8.46 0.24 -16.96
C ARG A 246 9.03 0.16 -18.39
N GLU A 247 8.81 -0.98 -19.06
CA GLU A 247 9.28 -1.24 -20.44
C GLU A 247 8.38 -0.62 -21.51
N ASN A 248 7.12 -0.33 -21.20
CA ASN A 248 6.12 0.19 -22.13
C ASN A 248 5.41 1.44 -21.62
N PRO A 249 6.12 2.52 -21.21
CA PRO A 249 5.49 3.67 -20.56
C PRO A 249 4.43 4.34 -21.44
N ALA A 250 4.68 4.49 -22.74
CA ALA A 250 3.71 5.08 -23.66
C ALA A 250 2.42 4.25 -23.82
N LYS A 251 2.52 2.91 -23.74
CA LYS A 251 1.34 2.03 -23.79
C LYS A 251 0.58 2.02 -22.47
N ALA A 252 1.27 2.21 -21.35
CA ALA A 252 0.66 2.28 -20.01
C ALA A 252 0.01 3.65 -19.74
N ALA A 253 0.51 4.72 -20.35
CA ALA A 253 0.07 6.09 -20.11
C ALA A 253 -1.45 6.33 -20.28
N PRO A 254 -2.17 5.78 -21.28
CA PRO A 254 -3.61 5.99 -21.41
C PRO A 254 -4.42 5.48 -20.21
N ALA A 255 -4.06 4.33 -19.61
CA ALA A 255 -4.74 3.79 -18.44
C ALA A 255 -4.50 4.66 -17.19
N LEU A 256 -3.27 5.11 -17.01
CA LEU A 256 -2.90 6.02 -15.92
C LEU A 256 -3.56 7.39 -16.09
N ALA A 257 -3.63 7.89 -17.33
CA ALA A 257 -4.32 9.13 -17.69
C ALA A 257 -5.80 9.09 -17.30
N LYS A 258 -6.49 7.99 -17.64
CA LYS A 258 -7.88 7.74 -17.23
C LYS A 258 -8.03 7.67 -15.70
N ARG A 259 -7.12 6.97 -15.02
CA ARG A 259 -7.14 6.81 -13.56
C ARG A 259 -7.01 8.16 -12.84
N TYR A 260 -6.12 9.01 -13.28
CA TYR A 260 -5.84 10.32 -12.67
C TYR A 260 -6.63 11.48 -13.27
N ASN A 261 -7.40 11.23 -14.34
CA ASN A 261 -8.08 12.26 -15.10
C ASN A 261 -7.11 13.37 -15.57
N VAL A 262 -6.04 12.97 -16.22
CA VAL A 262 -4.98 13.82 -16.75
C VAL A 262 -4.71 13.52 -18.23
N ASP A 263 -3.94 14.39 -18.90
CA ASP A 263 -3.44 14.14 -20.26
C ASP A 263 -2.47 12.95 -20.28
N ALA A 264 -2.46 12.18 -21.39
CA ALA A 264 -1.60 11.02 -21.55
C ALA A 264 -0.10 11.37 -21.46
N LYS A 265 0.30 12.58 -21.90
CA LYS A 265 1.70 13.04 -21.76
C LYS A 265 2.08 13.27 -20.30
N ILE A 266 1.16 13.77 -19.49
CA ILE A 266 1.37 13.89 -18.03
C ILE A 266 1.51 12.49 -17.41
N ALA A 267 0.64 11.55 -17.79
CA ALA A 267 0.69 10.18 -17.32
C ALA A 267 2.01 9.48 -17.68
N GLU A 268 2.52 9.68 -18.90
CA GLU A 268 3.82 9.14 -19.31
C GLU A 268 4.98 9.73 -18.51
N LYS A 269 4.98 11.06 -18.26
CA LYS A 269 5.96 11.71 -17.38
C LYS A 269 5.95 11.11 -15.97
N ILE A 270 4.78 10.76 -15.42
CA ILE A 270 4.64 10.15 -14.10
C ILE A 270 5.30 8.78 -14.08
N ILE A 271 5.01 7.92 -15.08
CA ILE A 271 5.58 6.57 -15.18
C ILE A 271 7.12 6.63 -15.29
N THR A 272 7.62 7.51 -16.15
CA THR A 272 9.06 7.63 -16.42
C THR A 272 9.83 8.31 -15.29
N ARG A 273 9.18 9.15 -14.49
CA ARG A 273 9.82 9.82 -13.33
C ARG A 273 10.19 8.84 -12.23
N ALA A 274 9.34 7.89 -11.90
CA ALA A 274 9.52 6.96 -10.81
C ALA A 274 9.25 5.51 -11.28
N PRO A 275 10.09 4.99 -12.18
CA PRO A 275 9.94 3.61 -12.63
C PRO A 275 10.16 2.67 -11.45
N ALA A 276 9.36 1.60 -11.38
CA ALA A 276 9.38 0.66 -10.28
C ALA A 276 9.77 -0.76 -10.74
N SER A 277 10.28 -1.55 -9.80
CA SER A 277 10.49 -3.00 -9.94
C SER A 277 10.15 -3.70 -8.63
N TYR A 278 9.74 -4.94 -8.70
CA TYR A 278 9.68 -5.78 -7.50
C TYR A 278 11.09 -6.27 -7.14
N ALA A 279 11.31 -6.55 -5.87
CA ALA A 279 12.58 -7.09 -5.38
C ALA A 279 12.32 -8.10 -4.25
N PRO A 280 13.12 -9.18 -4.15
CA PRO A 280 13.12 -10.04 -2.97
C PRO A 280 13.40 -9.24 -1.69
N ILE A 281 12.82 -9.65 -0.58
CA ILE A 281 12.94 -8.98 0.72
C ILE A 281 14.37 -9.18 1.25
N SER A 282 15.23 -8.21 0.99
CA SER A 282 16.64 -8.22 1.40
C SER A 282 16.84 -7.58 2.78
N GLU A 283 18.00 -7.82 3.39
CA GLU A 283 18.40 -7.15 4.63
C GLU A 283 18.44 -5.62 4.48
N ALA A 284 18.77 -5.11 3.29
CA ALA A 284 18.75 -3.67 3.01
C ALA A 284 17.33 -3.08 3.05
N ILE A 285 16.32 -3.83 2.56
CA ILE A 285 14.91 -3.42 2.65
C ILE A 285 14.45 -3.41 4.10
N ILE A 286 14.79 -4.46 4.86
CA ILE A 286 14.45 -4.56 6.29
C ILE A 286 15.12 -3.43 7.08
N ALA A 287 16.40 -3.15 6.81
CA ALA A 287 17.15 -2.08 7.47
C ALA A 287 16.56 -0.69 7.17
N ALA A 288 16.12 -0.43 5.93
CA ALA A 288 15.47 0.83 5.59
C ALA A 288 14.12 1.00 6.32
N HIS A 289 13.34 -0.08 6.47
CA HIS A 289 12.11 -0.06 7.26
C HIS A 289 12.38 0.11 8.76
N GLN A 290 13.48 -0.50 9.28
CA GLN A 290 13.93 -0.30 10.66
C GLN A 290 14.32 1.15 10.93
N ASP A 291 15.06 1.78 10.01
CA ASP A 291 15.47 3.18 10.14
C ASP A 291 14.25 4.14 10.20
N GLU A 292 13.19 3.83 9.47
CA GLU A 292 11.92 4.56 9.55
C GLU A 292 11.24 4.34 10.91
N ALA A 293 11.19 3.11 11.40
CA ALA A 293 10.63 2.78 12.72
C ALA A 293 11.39 3.47 13.86
N ASP A 294 12.72 3.49 13.77
CA ASP A 294 13.58 4.14 14.77
C ASP A 294 13.38 5.66 14.79
N LEU A 295 13.21 6.30 13.62
CA LEU A 295 12.89 7.71 13.56
C LEU A 295 11.53 8.01 14.19
N PHE A 296 10.51 7.20 13.92
CA PHE A 296 9.18 7.40 14.53
C PHE A 296 9.18 7.13 16.04
N PHE A 297 10.02 6.21 16.52
CA PHE A 297 10.24 6.04 17.95
C PHE A 297 10.94 7.27 18.57
N LYS A 298 11.98 7.79 17.91
CA LYS A 298 12.70 9.02 18.31
C LYS A 298 11.75 10.23 18.38
N GLU A 299 10.86 10.38 17.40
CA GLU A 299 9.84 11.43 17.35
C GLU A 299 8.69 11.23 18.35
N GLY A 300 8.64 10.08 19.05
CA GLY A 300 7.58 9.74 20.01
C GLY A 300 6.25 9.39 19.36
N LEU A 301 6.23 9.05 18.07
CA LEU A 301 5.03 8.69 17.31
C LEU A 301 4.62 7.24 17.53
N ILE A 302 5.56 6.38 17.89
CA ILE A 302 5.33 5.03 18.40
C ILE A 302 5.94 4.89 19.80
N ARG A 303 5.31 4.05 20.66
CA ARG A 303 5.64 3.98 22.09
C ARG A 303 6.74 2.96 22.42
N LYS A 304 7.06 2.07 21.52
CA LYS A 304 8.07 1.01 21.71
C LYS A 304 8.97 0.91 20.49
N LYS A 305 10.21 0.50 20.70
CA LYS A 305 11.09 0.09 19.60
C LYS A 305 10.51 -1.14 18.93
N LEU A 306 10.59 -1.18 17.61
CA LEU A 306 10.17 -2.31 16.80
C LEU A 306 11.40 -3.07 16.30
N ASP A 307 11.21 -4.37 16.06
CA ASP A 307 12.09 -5.18 15.24
C ASP A 307 11.40 -5.35 13.88
N ALA A 308 11.87 -4.58 12.91
CA ALA A 308 11.26 -4.53 11.58
C ALA A 308 11.26 -5.89 10.88
N SER A 309 12.19 -6.79 11.20
CA SER A 309 12.28 -8.11 10.56
C SER A 309 11.00 -8.94 10.76
N GLN A 310 10.29 -8.73 11.88
CA GLN A 310 9.12 -9.51 12.26
C GLN A 310 7.89 -9.28 11.38
N ILE A 311 7.82 -8.15 10.64
CA ILE A 311 6.67 -7.87 9.77
C ILE A 311 6.82 -8.45 8.36
N PHE A 312 8.01 -8.92 7.99
CA PHE A 312 8.29 -9.47 6.67
C PHE A 312 8.12 -10.99 6.63
N ASP A 313 7.52 -11.48 5.53
CA ASP A 313 7.39 -12.91 5.21
C ASP A 313 7.95 -13.17 3.81
N LYS A 314 9.07 -13.87 3.74
CA LYS A 314 9.87 -14.08 2.51
C LYS A 314 9.35 -15.23 1.63
N ARG A 315 8.17 -15.83 1.94
CA ARG A 315 7.67 -17.05 1.26
C ARG A 315 7.49 -16.94 -0.26
N TYR A 316 7.41 -15.72 -0.79
CA TYR A 316 7.24 -15.47 -2.23
C TYR A 316 8.47 -14.83 -2.89
N ASP A 317 9.61 -14.74 -2.20
CA ASP A 317 10.83 -14.13 -2.73
C ASP A 317 11.34 -14.82 -3.99
N ASP A 318 11.28 -16.16 -4.05
CA ASP A 318 11.67 -16.93 -5.24
C ASP A 318 10.77 -16.60 -6.44
N ILE A 319 9.47 -16.36 -6.22
CA ILE A 319 8.53 -15.95 -7.25
C ILE A 319 8.94 -14.58 -7.79
N VAL A 320 9.23 -13.61 -6.90
CA VAL A 320 9.67 -12.27 -7.29
C VAL A 320 10.97 -12.35 -8.08
N ALA A 321 11.97 -13.08 -7.58
CA ALA A 321 13.25 -13.25 -8.25
C ALA A 321 13.10 -13.84 -9.66
N ALA A 322 12.27 -14.86 -9.83
CA ALA A 322 11.99 -15.48 -11.13
C ALA A 322 11.34 -14.51 -12.12
N GLN A 323 10.40 -13.65 -11.66
CA GLN A 323 9.75 -12.67 -12.52
C GLN A 323 10.68 -11.54 -12.95
N GLU A 324 11.58 -11.06 -12.10
CA GLU A 324 12.52 -10.01 -12.45
C GLU A 324 13.71 -10.51 -13.31
N ALA A 325 14.07 -11.80 -13.20
CA ALA A 325 15.09 -12.42 -14.04
C ALA A 325 14.59 -12.79 -15.45
N ALA A 326 13.29 -12.95 -15.65
CA ALA A 326 12.72 -13.28 -16.95
C ALA A 326 12.91 -12.10 -17.95
N LYS A 327 13.62 -12.38 -19.06
CA LYS A 327 13.88 -11.42 -20.16
C LYS A 327 12.67 -11.28 -21.06
#